data_f40fa0de06a5d399463a3a1a07225d85
#
_entry.id   f40fa0de06a5d399463a3a1a07225d85
#
_cell.length_a   1.000
_cell.length_b   1.000
_cell.length_c   1.000
_cell.angle_alpha   90.00
_cell.angle_beta   90.00
_cell.angle_gamma   90.00
#
_symmetry.space_group_name_H-M   'P 1'
#
loop_
_entity.id
_entity.type
_entity.pdbx_description
1 polymer ?
#
loop_
_entity_poly.entity_id
_entity_poly.type
_entity_poly.pdbx_seq_one_letter_code
_entity_poly.pdbx_strand_id
1 'polypeptide(L)'
;MKNKLLRNGVEMPEVGFGTWKAGETDGFAVLSEAIRAGYRHIDTASAYHTEEAVGRAVAASGVDRSEFFITTKAWKDQLGYDRTLAAFDASCQALGMDYLDLYLIHWPRPDAACEEWKELDRGSWRAMEELYRAGRVRAIGVSNFTPERLVDLCMNQEI
;
A
#
# COMPACT_ATOMS: atom_id res chain seq x y z
N MET A 1 19.33 9.01 2.96
CA MET A 1 18.44 9.29 1.81
C MET A 1 17.63 10.54 2.11
N LYS A 2 17.18 11.31 1.10
CA LYS A 2 16.26 12.44 1.36
C LYS A 2 14.85 11.87 1.56
N ASN A 3 14.07 12.51 2.42
CA ASN A 3 12.67 12.15 2.67
C ASN A 3 11.75 13.29 2.21
N LYS A 4 10.57 12.90 1.77
CA LYS A 4 9.41 13.78 1.56
C LYS A 4 8.54 13.76 2.79
N LEU A 5 8.14 14.92 3.26
CA LEU A 5 7.15 15.02 4.33
C LEU A 5 5.76 14.96 3.70
N LEU A 6 4.97 13.97 4.09
CA LEU A 6 3.57 13.86 3.72
C LEU A 6 2.73 14.88 4.50
N ARG A 7 1.51 15.18 4.04
CA ARG A 7 0.62 16.18 4.66
C ARG A 7 0.38 15.94 6.16
N ASN A 8 0.37 14.69 6.58
CA ASN A 8 0.16 14.28 7.97
C ASN A 8 1.45 14.19 8.82
N GLY A 9 2.58 14.67 8.30
CA GLY A 9 3.86 14.68 9.00
C GLY A 9 4.66 13.37 8.91
N VAL A 10 4.17 12.35 8.20
CA VAL A 10 4.92 11.12 7.96
C VAL A 10 6.02 11.36 6.94
N GLU A 11 7.25 10.98 7.28
CA GLU A 11 8.38 11.04 6.37
C GLU A 11 8.43 9.80 5.47
N MET A 12 8.45 10.02 4.15
CA MET A 12 8.55 8.98 3.12
C MET A 12 9.87 9.14 2.37
N PRO A 13 10.71 8.10 2.24
CA PRO A 13 11.91 8.17 1.42
C PRO A 13 11.58 8.52 -0.04
N GLU A 14 12.32 9.47 -0.62
CA GLU A 14 12.09 9.93 -2.00
C GLU A 14 12.36 8.84 -3.06
N VAL A 15 13.21 7.88 -2.70
CA VAL A 15 13.58 6.77 -3.59
C VAL A 15 13.15 5.47 -2.94
N GLY A 16 12.35 4.70 -3.66
CA GLY A 16 11.86 3.39 -3.25
C GLY A 16 12.17 2.31 -4.27
N PHE A 17 12.10 1.06 -3.85
CA PHE A 17 12.22 -0.12 -4.69
C PHE A 17 10.83 -0.69 -4.98
N GLY A 18 10.44 -0.69 -6.27
CA GLY A 18 9.17 -1.28 -6.71
C GLY A 18 9.32 -2.78 -6.99
N THR A 19 8.34 -3.57 -6.54
CA THR A 19 8.39 -5.03 -6.63
C THR A 19 7.63 -5.63 -7.81
N TRP A 20 7.06 -4.78 -8.67
CA TRP A 20 6.40 -5.26 -9.90
C TRP A 20 7.35 -6.12 -10.71
N LYS A 21 6.94 -7.37 -11.00
CA LYS A 21 7.72 -8.40 -11.69
C LYS A 21 8.98 -8.93 -10.95
N ALA A 22 9.28 -8.47 -9.76
CA ALA A 22 10.39 -9.04 -8.97
C ALA A 22 10.17 -10.53 -8.63
N GLY A 23 8.91 -10.98 -8.62
CA GLY A 23 8.55 -12.38 -8.39
C GLY A 23 8.70 -13.30 -9.61
N GLU A 24 8.98 -12.77 -10.81
CA GLU A 24 9.23 -13.58 -12.02
C GLU A 24 10.53 -14.40 -11.95
N THR A 25 11.41 -14.03 -11.03
CA THR A 25 12.64 -14.73 -10.67
C THR A 25 12.61 -15.13 -9.19
N ASP A 26 13.69 -15.00 -8.46
CA ASP A 26 13.71 -15.14 -7.00
C ASP A 26 13.46 -13.79 -6.33
N GLY A 27 12.20 -13.50 -6.04
CA GLY A 27 11.80 -12.24 -5.41
C GLY A 27 12.46 -11.99 -4.06
N PHE A 28 12.71 -13.04 -3.27
CA PHE A 28 13.42 -12.92 -2.00
C PHE A 28 14.87 -12.49 -2.20
N ALA A 29 15.58 -13.09 -3.14
CA ALA A 29 16.97 -12.72 -3.42
C ALA A 29 17.08 -11.28 -3.94
N VAL A 30 16.21 -10.89 -4.89
CA VAL A 30 16.17 -9.53 -5.44
C VAL A 30 15.91 -8.49 -4.35
N LEU A 31 14.93 -8.73 -3.47
CA LEU A 31 14.61 -7.82 -2.37
C LEU A 31 15.71 -7.76 -1.31
N SER A 32 16.34 -8.88 -1.00
CA SER A 32 17.49 -8.92 -0.08
C SER A 32 18.65 -8.06 -0.59
N GLU A 33 18.93 -8.12 -1.90
CA GLU A 33 19.93 -7.27 -2.54
C GLU A 33 19.54 -5.77 -2.49
N ALA A 34 18.29 -5.45 -2.77
CA ALA A 34 17.80 -4.07 -2.66
C ALA A 34 17.97 -3.51 -1.24
N ILE A 35 17.60 -4.29 -0.21
CA ILE A 35 17.76 -3.89 1.19
C ILE A 35 19.25 -3.73 1.55
N ARG A 36 20.11 -4.63 1.09
CA ARG A 36 21.56 -4.55 1.29
C ARG A 36 22.18 -3.34 0.60
N ALA A 37 21.65 -2.96 -0.57
CA ALA A 37 22.04 -1.74 -1.28
C ALA A 37 21.57 -0.44 -0.59
N GLY A 38 20.79 -0.54 0.49
CA GLY A 38 20.33 0.60 1.31
C GLY A 38 18.92 1.08 1.03
N TYR A 39 18.13 0.39 0.18
CA TYR A 39 16.72 0.72 0.04
C TYR A 39 15.97 0.47 1.36
N ARG A 40 15.13 1.41 1.74
CA ARG A 40 14.28 1.35 2.93
C ARG A 40 12.81 1.60 2.61
N HIS A 41 12.50 2.16 1.46
CA HIS A 41 11.13 2.23 0.93
C HIS A 41 10.93 1.09 -0.07
N ILE A 42 10.01 0.18 0.24
CA ILE A 42 9.62 -0.94 -0.61
C ILE A 42 8.16 -0.73 -1.01
N ASP A 43 7.92 -0.66 -2.33
CA ASP A 43 6.59 -0.49 -2.91
C ASP A 43 6.12 -1.80 -3.53
N THR A 44 5.10 -2.40 -2.94
CA THR A 44 4.45 -3.62 -3.41
C THR A 44 2.95 -3.42 -3.64
N ALA A 45 2.22 -4.46 -3.97
CA ALA A 45 0.77 -4.50 -4.05
C ALA A 45 0.27 -5.94 -3.95
N SER A 46 -0.95 -6.16 -3.48
CA SER A 46 -1.59 -7.49 -3.45
C SER A 46 -1.58 -8.17 -4.82
N ALA A 47 -1.80 -7.39 -5.90
CA ALA A 47 -1.80 -7.87 -7.28
C ALA A 47 -0.41 -8.29 -7.83
N TYR A 48 0.68 -7.97 -7.13
CA TYR A 48 2.03 -8.34 -7.59
C TYR A 48 2.46 -9.72 -7.12
N HIS A 49 1.76 -10.29 -6.11
CA HIS A 49 2.09 -11.58 -5.49
C HIS A 49 3.52 -11.65 -4.94
N THR A 50 4.04 -10.50 -4.51
CA THR A 50 5.41 -10.35 -3.97
C THR A 50 5.43 -10.00 -2.48
N GLU A 51 4.27 -9.81 -1.85
CA GLU A 51 4.18 -9.38 -0.44
C GLU A 51 4.87 -10.35 0.51
N GLU A 52 4.72 -11.66 0.34
CA GLU A 52 5.41 -12.66 1.16
C GLU A 52 6.93 -12.57 1.01
N ALA A 53 7.43 -12.38 -0.23
CA ALA A 53 8.87 -12.20 -0.47
C ALA A 53 9.40 -10.92 0.19
N VAL A 54 8.62 -9.82 0.17
CA VAL A 54 8.94 -8.58 0.89
C VAL A 54 9.05 -8.84 2.39
N GLY A 55 8.03 -9.46 3.00
CA GLY A 55 8.01 -9.76 4.43
C GLY A 55 9.21 -10.59 4.86
N ARG A 56 9.51 -11.66 4.13
CA ARG A 56 10.67 -12.53 4.38
C ARG A 56 11.99 -11.78 4.25
N ALA A 57 12.16 -10.93 3.23
CA ALA A 57 13.38 -10.17 3.01
C ALA A 57 13.60 -9.13 4.11
N VAL A 58 12.55 -8.42 4.54
CA VAL A 58 12.60 -7.49 5.67
C VAL A 58 12.98 -8.22 6.96
N ALA A 59 12.31 -9.32 7.29
CA ALA A 59 12.59 -10.10 8.49
C ALA A 59 14.01 -10.66 8.52
N ALA A 60 14.53 -11.12 7.38
CA ALA A 60 15.88 -11.68 7.27
C ALA A 60 17.00 -10.62 7.23
N SER A 61 16.66 -9.35 7.05
CA SER A 61 17.65 -8.27 6.83
C SER A 61 18.45 -7.89 8.09
N GLY A 62 17.91 -8.19 9.27
CA GLY A 62 18.46 -7.73 10.56
C GLY A 62 18.26 -6.22 10.82
N VAL A 63 17.55 -5.51 9.94
CA VAL A 63 17.20 -4.10 10.07
C VAL A 63 15.86 -3.99 10.78
N ASP A 64 15.72 -3.04 11.72
CA ASP A 64 14.46 -2.82 12.43
C ASP A 64 13.32 -2.45 11.48
N ARG A 65 12.10 -2.99 11.72
CA ARG A 65 10.91 -2.70 10.91
C ARG A 65 10.63 -1.19 10.80
N SER A 66 10.91 -0.44 11.85
CA SER A 66 10.68 1.01 11.90
C SER A 66 11.60 1.82 10.96
N GLU A 67 12.68 1.24 10.49
CA GLU A 67 13.55 1.85 9.48
C GLU A 67 13.03 1.70 8.04
N PHE A 68 12.03 0.81 7.84
CA PHE A 68 11.41 0.62 6.54
C PHE A 68 10.14 1.46 6.39
N PHE A 69 9.94 1.89 5.15
CA PHE A 69 8.69 2.45 4.67
C PHE A 69 8.06 1.45 3.69
N ILE A 70 7.03 0.75 4.13
CA ILE A 70 6.38 -0.31 3.35
C ILE A 70 5.05 0.21 2.78
N THR A 71 4.95 0.19 1.46
CA THR A 71 3.74 0.53 0.71
C THR A 71 3.14 -0.73 0.11
N THR A 72 1.84 -0.96 0.34
CA THR A 72 1.07 -1.90 -0.48
C THR A 72 -0.26 -1.31 -0.90
N LYS A 73 -1.04 -2.03 -1.72
CA LYS A 73 -2.19 -1.46 -2.42
C LYS A 73 -3.30 -2.48 -2.56
N ALA A 74 -4.54 -2.06 -2.30
CA ALA A 74 -5.74 -2.84 -2.61
C ALA A 74 -5.95 -2.89 -4.13
N TRP A 75 -6.13 -4.08 -4.67
CA TRP A 75 -6.45 -4.24 -6.09
C TRP A 75 -7.92 -3.91 -6.37
N LYS A 76 -8.25 -3.70 -7.60
CA LYS A 76 -9.58 -3.22 -8.04
C LYS A 76 -10.76 -4.13 -7.69
N ASP A 77 -10.55 -5.43 -7.52
CA ASP A 77 -11.58 -6.39 -7.05
C ASP A 77 -11.73 -6.42 -5.52
N GLN A 78 -10.83 -5.75 -4.81
CA GLN A 78 -10.82 -5.60 -3.36
C GLN A 78 -11.44 -4.27 -2.89
N LEU A 79 -12.09 -3.53 -3.80
CA LEU A 79 -12.72 -2.25 -3.48
C LEU A 79 -14.08 -2.45 -2.77
N GLY A 80 -14.43 -1.47 -1.94
CA GLY A 80 -15.57 -1.49 -1.04
C GLY A 80 -15.12 -1.71 0.41
N TYR A 81 -15.94 -1.25 1.37
CA TYR A 81 -15.53 -1.17 2.79
C TYR A 81 -15.02 -2.50 3.34
N ASP A 82 -15.85 -3.55 3.38
CA ASP A 82 -15.49 -4.84 3.98
C ASP A 82 -14.35 -5.53 3.21
N ARG A 83 -14.37 -5.44 1.89
CA ARG A 83 -13.35 -6.05 1.04
C ARG A 83 -11.99 -5.38 1.22
N THR A 84 -11.96 -4.06 1.38
CA THR A 84 -10.70 -3.33 1.61
C THR A 84 -10.11 -3.64 2.99
N LEU A 85 -10.93 -3.80 4.04
CA LEU A 85 -10.46 -4.27 5.34
C LEU A 85 -9.88 -5.67 5.25
N ALA A 86 -10.60 -6.61 4.64
CA ALA A 86 -10.13 -7.98 4.46
C ALA A 86 -8.84 -8.06 3.63
N ALA A 87 -8.73 -7.26 2.58
CA ALA A 87 -7.53 -7.17 1.76
C ALA A 87 -6.33 -6.61 2.52
N PHE A 88 -6.55 -5.61 3.37
CA PHE A 88 -5.50 -5.06 4.24
C PHE A 88 -4.98 -6.13 5.20
N ASP A 89 -5.87 -6.86 5.87
CA ASP A 89 -5.48 -7.93 6.80
C ASP A 89 -4.72 -9.05 6.08
N ALA A 90 -5.17 -9.44 4.89
CA ALA A 90 -4.47 -10.42 4.06
C ALA A 90 -3.06 -9.93 3.64
N SER A 91 -2.91 -8.65 3.27
CA SER A 91 -1.62 -8.05 2.97
C SER A 91 -0.70 -8.02 4.19
N CYS A 92 -1.21 -7.63 5.36
CA CYS A 92 -0.44 -7.67 6.62
C CYS A 92 0.02 -9.09 6.95
N GLN A 93 -0.85 -10.08 6.77
CA GLN A 93 -0.51 -11.49 6.99
C GLN A 93 0.60 -11.94 6.02
N ALA A 94 0.47 -11.66 4.72
CA ALA A 94 1.47 -12.01 3.72
C ALA A 94 2.83 -11.34 3.98
N LEU A 95 2.81 -10.07 4.40
CA LEU A 95 4.00 -9.31 4.76
C LEU A 95 4.59 -9.72 6.12
N GLY A 96 3.81 -10.40 6.99
CA GLY A 96 4.22 -10.69 8.36
C GLY A 96 4.39 -9.42 9.21
N MET A 97 3.52 -8.43 9.01
CA MET A 97 3.61 -7.10 9.64
C MET A 97 2.29 -6.70 10.29
N ASP A 98 2.37 -6.02 11.43
CA ASP A 98 1.19 -5.54 12.18
C ASP A 98 0.67 -4.19 11.66
N TYR A 99 1.54 -3.41 11.00
CA TYR A 99 1.20 -2.11 10.43
C TYR A 99 1.89 -1.88 9.08
N LEU A 100 1.35 -0.96 8.30
CA LEU A 100 1.92 -0.47 7.05
C LEU A 100 2.23 1.02 7.13
N ASP A 101 3.19 1.49 6.32
CA ASP A 101 3.52 2.92 6.27
C ASP A 101 2.60 3.65 5.30
N LEU A 102 2.25 3.03 4.18
CA LEU A 102 1.32 3.59 3.19
C LEU A 102 0.42 2.50 2.61
N TYR A 103 -0.88 2.73 2.60
CA TYR A 103 -1.85 1.88 1.93
C TYR A 103 -2.61 2.66 0.86
N LEU A 104 -2.68 2.14 -0.36
CA LEU A 104 -3.26 2.83 -1.50
C LEU A 104 -4.42 2.05 -2.11
N ILE A 105 -5.42 2.76 -2.61
CA ILE A 105 -6.27 2.22 -3.68
C ILE A 105 -5.41 2.16 -4.95
N HIS A 106 -5.16 0.96 -5.47
CA HIS A 106 -4.21 0.76 -6.58
C HIS A 106 -4.75 1.28 -7.91
N TRP A 107 -5.98 0.90 -8.21
CA TRP A 107 -6.74 1.36 -9.37
C TRP A 107 -8.18 1.62 -8.97
N PRO A 108 -8.77 2.72 -9.47
CA PRO A 108 -10.17 3.00 -9.22
C PRO A 108 -11.04 2.00 -9.99
N ARG A 109 -12.13 1.54 -9.44
CA ARG A 109 -13.15 0.63 -9.99
C ARG A 109 -12.61 -0.70 -10.61
N PRO A 110 -13.38 -1.80 -10.52
CA PRO A 110 -12.99 -3.10 -11.06
C PRO A 110 -12.86 -3.13 -12.58
N ASP A 111 -13.77 -2.45 -13.30
CA ASP A 111 -13.80 -2.36 -14.76
C ASP A 111 -14.45 -1.05 -15.23
N ALA A 112 -14.45 -0.83 -16.56
CA ALA A 112 -14.97 0.39 -17.17
C ALA A 112 -16.51 0.52 -17.08
N ALA A 113 -17.24 -0.60 -16.96
CA ALA A 113 -18.69 -0.65 -16.91
C ALA A 113 -19.26 -0.60 -15.49
N CYS A 114 -18.42 -0.56 -14.44
CA CYS A 114 -18.86 -0.55 -13.05
C CYS A 114 -19.61 0.75 -12.73
N GLU A 115 -20.94 0.67 -12.60
CA GLU A 115 -21.79 1.79 -12.25
C GLU A 115 -21.68 2.19 -10.79
N GLU A 116 -21.34 1.24 -9.92
CA GLU A 116 -21.22 1.41 -8.46
C GLU A 116 -19.85 1.96 -8.02
N TRP A 117 -19.05 2.44 -8.94
CA TRP A 117 -17.67 2.82 -8.66
C TRP A 117 -17.52 3.88 -7.55
N LYS A 118 -18.47 4.80 -7.43
CA LYS A 118 -18.46 5.82 -6.36
C LYS A 118 -18.60 5.18 -4.99
N GLU A 119 -19.52 4.25 -4.85
CA GLU A 119 -19.75 3.55 -3.58
C GLU A 119 -18.54 2.67 -3.22
N LEU A 120 -17.92 2.04 -4.22
CA LEU A 120 -16.72 1.24 -4.01
C LEU A 120 -15.53 2.12 -3.58
N ASP A 121 -15.26 3.22 -4.27
CA ASP A 121 -14.18 4.14 -3.94
C ASP A 121 -14.38 4.75 -2.53
N ARG A 122 -15.58 5.26 -2.23
CA ARG A 122 -15.93 5.83 -0.93
C ARG A 122 -15.90 4.80 0.19
N GLY A 123 -16.40 3.58 -0.08
CA GLY A 123 -16.34 2.47 0.87
C GLY A 123 -14.92 2.08 1.20
N SER A 124 -14.06 1.95 0.19
CA SER A 124 -12.64 1.68 0.38
C SER A 124 -11.95 2.78 1.19
N TRP A 125 -12.24 4.04 0.87
CA TRP A 125 -11.64 5.17 1.59
C TRP A 125 -12.05 5.17 3.07
N ARG A 126 -13.34 4.96 3.40
CA ARG A 126 -13.80 4.85 4.79
C ARG A 126 -13.10 3.72 5.55
N ALA A 127 -12.88 2.57 4.90
CA ALA A 127 -12.11 1.48 5.49
C ALA A 127 -10.67 1.90 5.79
N MET A 128 -10.03 2.61 4.86
CA MET A 128 -8.66 3.11 5.03
C MET A 128 -8.57 4.18 6.13
N GLU A 129 -9.57 5.06 6.26
CA GLU A 129 -9.66 6.03 7.36
C GLU A 129 -9.78 5.34 8.73
N GLU A 130 -10.54 4.24 8.81
CA GLU A 130 -10.63 3.44 10.04
C GLU A 130 -9.28 2.81 10.38
N LEU A 131 -8.61 2.18 9.42
CA LEU A 131 -7.27 1.62 9.60
C LEU A 131 -6.26 2.68 10.04
N TYR A 132 -6.35 3.89 9.48
CA TYR A 132 -5.51 5.02 9.86
C TYR A 132 -5.78 5.46 11.32
N ARG A 133 -7.05 5.63 11.72
CA ARG A 133 -7.43 5.98 13.10
C ARG A 133 -7.02 4.90 14.10
N ALA A 134 -7.08 3.63 13.69
CA ALA A 134 -6.63 2.50 14.51
C ALA A 134 -5.09 2.36 14.59
N GLY A 135 -4.33 3.21 13.88
CA GLY A 135 -2.87 3.15 13.84
C GLY A 135 -2.31 1.95 13.07
N ARG A 136 -3.17 1.24 12.30
CA ARG A 136 -2.78 0.11 11.46
C ARG A 136 -2.04 0.54 10.20
N VAL A 137 -2.23 1.78 9.77
CA VAL A 137 -1.49 2.38 8.65
C VAL A 137 -1.13 3.82 8.98
N ARG A 138 0.07 4.24 8.61
CA ARG A 138 0.60 5.59 8.92
C ARG A 138 0.16 6.66 7.92
N ALA A 139 -0.11 6.27 6.67
CA ALA A 139 -0.62 7.14 5.61
C ALA A 139 -1.50 6.36 4.65
N ILE A 140 -2.50 7.04 4.09
CA ILE A 140 -3.42 6.48 3.10
C ILE A 140 -3.43 7.34 1.84
N GLY A 141 -3.80 6.75 0.71
CA GLY A 141 -3.82 7.47 -0.55
C GLY A 141 -4.43 6.67 -1.70
N VAL A 142 -4.32 7.24 -2.89
CA VAL A 142 -4.85 6.65 -4.11
C VAL A 142 -3.82 6.65 -5.22
N SER A 143 -3.96 5.72 -6.15
CA SER A 143 -3.13 5.60 -7.34
C SER A 143 -4.03 5.50 -8.59
N ASN A 144 -3.59 6.07 -9.71
CA ASN A 144 -4.31 6.00 -10.99
C ASN A 144 -5.70 6.67 -10.99
N PHE A 145 -5.96 7.59 -10.08
CA PHE A 145 -7.21 8.35 -10.03
C PHE A 145 -7.17 9.53 -11.00
N THR A 146 -8.29 9.76 -11.70
CA THR A 146 -8.48 10.98 -12.49
C THR A 146 -8.82 12.16 -11.58
N PRO A 147 -8.64 13.42 -12.04
CA PRO A 147 -9.03 14.59 -11.24
C PRO A 147 -10.48 14.57 -10.77
N GLU A 148 -11.41 14.12 -11.63
CA GLU A 148 -12.85 14.04 -11.28
C GLU A 148 -13.09 13.06 -10.13
N ARG A 149 -12.41 11.91 -10.13
CA ARG A 149 -12.50 10.93 -9.06
C ARG A 149 -11.90 11.41 -7.76
N LEU A 150 -10.79 12.14 -7.85
CA LEU A 150 -10.20 12.79 -6.67
C LEU A 150 -11.14 13.81 -6.06
N VAL A 151 -11.79 14.65 -6.88
CA VAL A 151 -12.77 15.62 -6.39
C VAL A 151 -13.93 14.91 -5.69
N ASP A 152 -14.50 13.86 -6.30
CA ASP A 152 -15.59 13.09 -5.68
C ASP A 152 -15.18 12.50 -4.32
N LEU A 153 -13.97 11.94 -4.25
CA LEU A 153 -13.45 11.38 -3.01
C LEU A 153 -13.21 12.48 -1.95
N CYS A 154 -12.55 13.59 -2.33
CA CYS A 154 -12.27 14.71 -1.43
C CYS A 154 -13.52 15.39 -0.87
N MET A 155 -14.64 15.36 -1.60
CA MET A 155 -15.93 15.91 -1.12
C MET A 155 -16.62 15.00 -0.10
N ASN A 156 -16.20 13.74 0.06
CA ASN A 156 -16.87 12.72 0.86
C ASN A 156 -15.96 12.04 1.89
N GLN A 157 -14.76 12.55 2.09
CA GLN A 157 -13.78 12.04 3.07
C GLN A 157 -13.79 12.83 4.37
N GLU A 158 -13.26 12.21 5.43
CA GLU A 158 -13.00 12.87 6.71
C GLU A 158 -11.50 13.13 6.95
N ILE A 159 -10.62 12.34 6.30
CA ILE A 159 -9.14 12.42 6.41
C ILE A 159 -8.51 12.69 5.06
#